data_8d1da03dffeb034d394be15cc54a6c88
#
_entry.id   8d1da03dffeb034d394be15cc54a6c88
#
_cell.length_a   1.000
_cell.length_b   1.000
_cell.length_c   1.000
_cell.angle_alpha   90.00
_cell.angle_beta   90.00
_cell.angle_gamma   90.00
#
_symmetry.space_group_name_H-M   'P 1'
#
loop_
_entity.id
_entity.type
_entity.pdbx_description
1 polymer ?
#
loop_
_entity_poly.entity_id
_entity_poly.type
_entity_poly.pdbx_seq_one_letter_code
_entity_poly.pdbx_strand_id
1 'polypeptide(L)'
;MLLLHGFPTAGHMFRDLIPQLADRFRLFAPDLPGFGQSDMPAPSAFTYTFENIANIIDRFVEVIGLHHFAIYVFDYGAPVGFRLAVRHPDRLTAIISQNGNAYEEGLSDGWNPIRAYWQEPSLPNREALRSFLAPETTHGQCTHGVPDVTAISPDGYWLDNFYLARPGADEIQLDLFGDYKSNVALYPTFQNYFRTHRPRFLAVWGKNDPFFLPGGAEAFRRDIPGAIIHFFDTGHFALETHAKEIAAAIRDFLAR
;
A
#
# COMPACT_ATOMS: atom_id res chain seq x y z
N MET A 1 7.30 11.12 -9.45
CA MET A 1 6.40 10.01 -9.04
C MET A 1 6.37 9.98 -7.52
N LEU A 2 5.19 9.83 -6.93
CA LEU A 2 4.99 9.64 -5.50
C LEU A 2 4.87 8.14 -5.21
N LEU A 3 5.66 7.63 -4.25
CA LEU A 3 5.69 6.23 -3.84
C LEU A 3 5.09 6.12 -2.45
N LEU A 4 3.97 5.42 -2.31
CA LEU A 4 3.24 5.26 -1.06
C LEU A 4 3.30 3.81 -0.61
N HIS A 5 4.00 3.60 0.50
CA HIS A 5 4.15 2.29 1.15
C HIS A 5 2.89 1.91 1.94
N GLY A 6 2.89 0.72 2.53
CA GLY A 6 1.84 0.23 3.38
C GLY A 6 2.35 -0.42 4.67
N PHE A 7 1.51 -1.29 5.25
CA PHE A 7 1.81 -2.03 6.48
C PHE A 7 2.62 -3.32 6.15
N PRO A 8 3.55 -3.71 7.01
CA PRO A 8 4.07 -3.02 8.19
C PRO A 8 5.29 -2.13 7.91
N THR A 9 5.58 -1.86 6.64
CA THR A 9 6.83 -1.27 6.15
C THR A 9 6.81 0.28 6.13
N ALA A 10 7.81 0.86 5.49
CA ALA A 10 7.98 2.30 5.30
C ALA A 10 8.61 2.58 3.93
N GLY A 11 9.01 3.82 3.65
CA GLY A 11 9.61 4.21 2.38
C GLY A 11 10.86 3.41 1.96
N HIS A 12 11.54 2.77 2.91
CA HIS A 12 12.69 1.91 2.64
C HIS A 12 12.37 0.68 1.78
N MET A 13 11.09 0.25 1.70
CA MET A 13 10.69 -0.81 0.78
C MET A 13 11.03 -0.51 -0.68
N PHE A 14 11.17 0.78 -1.02
CA PHE A 14 11.50 1.23 -2.37
C PHE A 14 13.01 1.33 -2.63
N ARG A 15 13.88 0.89 -1.68
CA ARG A 15 15.34 1.01 -1.77
C ARG A 15 15.95 0.41 -3.04
N ASP A 16 15.40 -0.70 -3.53
CA ASP A 16 15.87 -1.37 -4.74
C ASP A 16 15.15 -0.87 -6.02
N LEU A 17 13.99 -0.26 -5.89
CA LEU A 17 13.24 0.31 -7.01
C LEU A 17 13.76 1.72 -7.38
N ILE A 18 14.02 2.57 -6.39
CA ILE A 18 14.42 3.96 -6.59
C ILE A 18 15.66 4.09 -7.48
N PRO A 19 16.77 3.36 -7.24
CA PRO A 19 17.96 3.46 -8.10
C PRO A 19 17.69 3.09 -9.55
N GLN A 20 16.73 2.22 -9.81
CA GLN A 20 16.38 1.75 -11.15
C GLN A 20 15.49 2.71 -11.92
N LEU A 21 14.92 3.73 -11.26
CA LEU A 21 14.00 4.70 -11.88
C LEU A 21 14.54 6.13 -11.82
N ALA A 22 15.51 6.42 -10.96
CA ALA A 22 15.97 7.78 -10.65
C ALA A 22 16.69 8.50 -11.80
N ASP A 23 17.15 7.78 -12.82
CA ASP A 23 17.75 8.36 -14.04
C ASP A 23 16.73 9.04 -14.95
N ARG A 24 15.41 8.72 -14.81
CA ARG A 24 14.33 9.26 -15.64
C ARG A 24 13.23 9.97 -14.85
N PHE A 25 13.07 9.63 -13.57
CA PHE A 25 11.96 10.10 -12.78
C PHE A 25 12.45 10.76 -11.48
N ARG A 26 11.84 11.88 -11.12
CA ARG A 26 11.96 12.43 -9.77
C ARG A 26 11.02 11.64 -8.86
N LEU A 27 11.57 11.00 -7.82
CA LEU A 27 10.87 10.08 -6.94
C LEU A 27 10.77 10.66 -5.53
N PHE A 28 9.61 10.48 -4.91
CA PHE A 28 9.34 10.87 -3.53
C PHE A 28 8.71 9.68 -2.82
N ALA A 29 9.33 9.23 -1.75
CA ALA A 29 8.89 8.09 -0.95
C ALA A 29 8.78 8.53 0.53
N PRO A 30 7.74 9.29 0.90
CA PRO A 30 7.54 9.67 2.30
C PRO A 30 7.16 8.46 3.13
N ASP A 31 7.65 8.41 4.38
CA ASP A 31 7.05 7.54 5.37
C ASP A 31 5.70 8.14 5.81
N LEU A 32 4.66 7.33 5.82
CA LEU A 32 3.34 7.76 6.28
C LEU A 32 3.39 8.13 7.77
N PRO A 33 2.55 9.07 8.26
CA PRO A 33 2.46 9.38 9.69
C PRO A 33 2.28 8.11 10.54
N GLY A 34 3.11 7.95 11.56
CA GLY A 34 3.11 6.75 12.41
C GLY A 34 3.98 5.59 11.90
N PHE A 35 4.58 5.72 10.72
CA PHE A 35 5.46 4.72 10.12
C PHE A 35 6.91 5.23 9.97
N GLY A 36 7.83 4.31 9.77
CA GLY A 36 9.21 4.59 9.43
C GLY A 36 9.86 5.63 10.35
N GLN A 37 10.43 6.67 9.78
CA GLN A 37 11.07 7.79 10.48
C GLN A 37 10.17 9.03 10.58
N SER A 38 8.95 8.98 10.05
CA SER A 38 8.00 10.08 10.21
C SER A 38 7.55 10.22 11.67
N ASP A 39 7.12 11.44 12.00
CA ASP A 39 6.58 11.77 13.31
C ASP A 39 5.41 10.83 13.66
N MET A 40 5.31 10.55 14.94
CA MET A 40 4.29 9.70 15.53
C MET A 40 3.61 10.47 16.68
N PRO A 41 2.82 11.52 16.36
CA PRO A 41 2.11 12.28 17.38
C PRO A 41 1.16 11.37 18.18
N ALA A 42 0.98 11.71 19.46
CA ALA A 42 0.06 10.95 20.32
C ALA A 42 -1.36 10.93 19.71
N PRO A 43 -2.14 9.84 19.88
CA PRO A 43 -3.52 9.75 19.37
C PRO A 43 -4.45 10.88 19.83
N SER A 44 -4.16 11.53 20.96
CA SER A 44 -4.86 12.73 21.44
C SER A 44 -4.59 13.99 20.60
N ALA A 45 -3.47 14.02 19.87
CA ALA A 45 -3.08 15.15 18.99
C ALA A 45 -3.35 14.86 17.52
N PHE A 46 -3.36 13.59 17.11
CA PHE A 46 -3.61 13.18 15.74
C PHE A 46 -4.39 11.86 15.71
N THR A 47 -5.58 11.87 15.15
CA THR A 47 -6.39 10.66 14.98
C THR A 47 -5.89 9.89 13.76
N TYR A 48 -5.40 8.67 13.98
CA TYR A 48 -4.89 7.82 12.91
C TYR A 48 -6.02 7.17 12.14
N THR A 49 -6.38 7.79 11.03
CA THR A 49 -7.32 7.29 10.03
C THR A 49 -6.72 7.43 8.64
N PHE A 50 -7.15 6.61 7.69
CA PHE A 50 -6.70 6.73 6.29
C PHE A 50 -7.08 8.09 5.68
N GLU A 51 -8.18 8.67 6.12
CA GLU A 51 -8.58 10.02 5.71
C GLU A 51 -7.56 11.09 6.18
N ASN A 52 -7.18 11.06 7.45
CA ASN A 52 -6.22 12.01 8.00
C ASN A 52 -4.81 11.80 7.42
N ILE A 53 -4.38 10.55 7.22
CA ILE A 53 -3.13 10.24 6.53
C ILE A 53 -3.16 10.81 5.09
N ALA A 54 -4.27 10.60 4.36
CA ALA A 54 -4.41 11.16 3.02
C ALA A 54 -4.37 12.69 3.01
N ASN A 55 -4.93 13.37 4.03
CA ASN A 55 -4.84 14.82 4.19
C ASN A 55 -3.38 15.30 4.35
N ILE A 56 -2.58 14.57 5.16
CA ILE A 56 -1.15 14.89 5.34
C ILE A 56 -0.39 14.70 4.02
N ILE A 57 -0.63 13.60 3.31
CA ILE A 57 0.04 13.33 2.03
C ILE A 57 -0.41 14.33 0.96
N ASP A 58 -1.66 14.74 0.93
CA ASP A 58 -2.15 15.80 0.04
C ASP A 58 -1.42 17.12 0.30
N ARG A 59 -1.29 17.51 1.57
CA ARG A 59 -0.51 18.68 1.95
C ARG A 59 0.98 18.54 1.62
N PHE A 60 1.56 17.37 1.82
CA PHE A 60 2.95 17.09 1.41
C PHE A 60 3.15 17.32 -0.08
N VAL A 61 2.25 16.79 -0.92
CA VAL A 61 2.28 16.96 -2.38
C VAL A 61 2.23 18.44 -2.79
N GLU A 62 1.42 19.26 -2.10
CA GLU A 62 1.38 20.71 -2.33
C GLU A 62 2.70 21.39 -1.96
N VAL A 63 3.24 21.08 -0.76
CA VAL A 63 4.47 21.72 -0.25
C VAL A 63 5.68 21.44 -1.13
N ILE A 64 5.79 20.23 -1.67
CA ILE A 64 6.89 19.88 -2.59
C ILE A 64 6.64 20.33 -4.04
N GLY A 65 5.51 20.98 -4.31
CA GLY A 65 5.16 21.51 -5.65
C GLY A 65 4.93 20.42 -6.70
N LEU A 66 4.37 19.30 -6.31
CA LEU A 66 4.11 18.18 -7.21
C LEU A 66 2.73 18.35 -7.87
N HIS A 67 2.66 18.96 -9.05
CA HIS A 67 1.40 19.33 -9.72
C HIS A 67 0.82 18.21 -10.59
N HIS A 68 1.64 17.56 -11.42
CA HIS A 68 1.25 16.43 -12.27
C HIS A 68 2.22 15.28 -12.03
N PHE A 69 1.71 14.14 -11.61
CA PHE A 69 2.56 13.02 -11.18
C PHE A 69 1.88 11.66 -11.31
N ALA A 70 2.69 10.63 -11.49
CA ALA A 70 2.25 9.26 -11.30
C ALA A 70 2.35 8.89 -9.81
N ILE A 71 1.46 8.02 -9.36
CA ILE A 71 1.55 7.40 -8.03
C ILE A 71 1.90 5.92 -8.15
N TYR A 72 2.75 5.46 -7.23
CA TYR A 72 2.92 4.06 -6.91
C TYR A 72 2.28 3.81 -5.55
N VAL A 73 1.40 2.85 -5.47
CA VAL A 73 0.68 2.53 -4.24
C VAL A 73 0.89 1.06 -3.88
N PHE A 74 1.14 0.81 -2.62
CA PHE A 74 1.28 -0.52 -2.04
C PHE A 74 0.43 -0.62 -0.78
N ASP A 75 -0.36 -1.69 -0.62
CA ASP A 75 -1.13 -1.99 0.60
C ASP A 75 -1.89 -0.75 1.14
N TYR A 76 -1.56 -0.20 2.33
CA TYR A 76 -2.16 1.03 2.88
C TYR A 76 -1.93 2.27 2.01
N GLY A 77 -0.87 2.29 1.22
CA GLY A 77 -0.64 3.33 0.24
C GLY A 77 -1.73 3.41 -0.83
N ALA A 78 -2.44 2.30 -1.11
CA ALA A 78 -3.52 2.27 -2.09
C ALA A 78 -4.73 3.12 -1.66
N PRO A 79 -5.37 2.91 -0.50
CA PRO A 79 -6.46 3.76 -0.06
C PRO A 79 -6.06 5.23 0.16
N VAL A 80 -4.81 5.50 0.52
CA VAL A 80 -4.28 6.87 0.59
C VAL A 80 -4.18 7.48 -0.81
N GLY A 81 -3.52 6.80 -1.74
CA GLY A 81 -3.33 7.26 -3.12
C GLY A 81 -4.65 7.38 -3.89
N PHE A 82 -5.60 6.47 -3.68
CA PHE A 82 -6.91 6.53 -4.34
C PHE A 82 -7.77 7.70 -3.81
N ARG A 83 -7.65 8.08 -2.52
CA ARG A 83 -8.25 9.32 -2.02
C ARG A 83 -7.69 10.56 -2.72
N LEU A 84 -6.37 10.63 -2.92
CA LEU A 84 -5.75 11.70 -3.69
C LEU A 84 -6.26 11.72 -5.13
N ALA A 85 -6.39 10.55 -5.76
CA ALA A 85 -6.90 10.41 -7.12
C ALA A 85 -8.33 10.94 -7.26
N VAL A 86 -9.21 10.60 -6.33
CA VAL A 86 -10.61 11.09 -6.30
C VAL A 86 -10.68 12.59 -6.10
N ARG A 87 -9.83 13.15 -5.22
CA ARG A 87 -9.81 14.61 -4.91
C ARG A 87 -9.22 15.43 -6.05
N HIS A 88 -8.21 14.91 -6.72
CA HIS A 88 -7.42 15.64 -7.71
C HIS A 88 -7.22 14.82 -8.99
N PRO A 89 -8.31 14.47 -9.70
CA PRO A 89 -8.25 13.58 -10.85
C PRO A 89 -7.32 14.09 -11.96
N ASP A 90 -7.25 15.40 -12.15
CA ASP A 90 -6.45 16.01 -13.21
C ASP A 90 -4.94 16.08 -12.89
N ARG A 91 -4.55 15.82 -11.62
CA ARG A 91 -3.13 15.84 -11.22
C ARG A 91 -2.44 14.50 -11.44
N LEU A 92 -3.20 13.40 -11.51
CA LEU A 92 -2.62 12.07 -11.66
C LEU A 92 -2.45 11.67 -13.11
N THR A 93 -1.20 11.43 -13.50
CA THR A 93 -0.84 11.03 -14.87
C THR A 93 -0.91 9.51 -15.07
N ALA A 94 -0.68 8.74 -14.01
CA ALA A 94 -0.77 7.28 -14.01
C ALA A 94 -0.84 6.72 -12.58
N ILE A 95 -1.35 5.52 -12.45
CA ILE A 95 -1.38 4.73 -11.21
C ILE A 95 -0.62 3.42 -11.43
N ILE A 96 0.35 3.13 -10.57
CA ILE A 96 1.00 1.84 -10.45
C ILE A 96 0.56 1.24 -9.11
N SER A 97 -0.07 0.07 -9.13
CA SER A 97 -0.55 -0.60 -7.92
C SER A 97 0.17 -1.93 -7.71
N GLN A 98 0.96 -2.00 -6.64
CA GLN A 98 1.50 -3.27 -6.14
C GLN A 98 0.60 -3.75 -5.00
N ASN A 99 -0.12 -4.84 -5.21
CA ASN A 99 -0.98 -5.46 -4.18
C ASN A 99 -1.85 -4.42 -3.43
N GLY A 100 -2.20 -3.34 -4.14
CA GLY A 100 -3.03 -2.24 -3.64
C GLY A 100 -4.46 -2.40 -4.14
N ASN A 101 -5.38 -2.73 -3.23
CA ASN A 101 -6.72 -3.21 -3.54
C ASN A 101 -7.80 -2.11 -3.48
N ALA A 102 -8.83 -2.25 -4.31
CA ALA A 102 -10.04 -1.41 -4.33
C ALA A 102 -11.32 -2.23 -4.61
N TYR A 103 -11.28 -3.53 -4.39
CA TYR A 103 -12.36 -4.48 -4.70
C TYR A 103 -12.49 -5.54 -3.61
N GLU A 104 -13.72 -5.94 -3.30
CA GLU A 104 -13.94 -7.00 -2.30
C GLU A 104 -13.36 -8.34 -2.72
N GLU A 105 -13.32 -8.63 -4.03
CA GLU A 105 -12.73 -9.83 -4.60
C GLU A 105 -11.22 -9.99 -4.31
N GLY A 106 -10.57 -8.88 -3.93
CA GLY A 106 -9.17 -8.89 -3.51
C GLY A 106 -8.95 -9.22 -2.03
N LEU A 107 -9.98 -9.22 -1.19
CA LEU A 107 -9.84 -9.45 0.24
C LEU A 107 -9.98 -10.95 0.57
N SER A 108 -8.91 -11.56 1.05
CA SER A 108 -8.89 -12.98 1.44
C SER A 108 -9.57 -13.25 2.79
N ASP A 109 -9.62 -14.53 3.19
CA ASP A 109 -10.02 -14.95 4.53
C ASP A 109 -9.02 -14.50 5.62
N GLY A 110 -7.79 -14.13 5.27
CA GLY A 110 -6.82 -13.52 6.18
C GLY A 110 -7.34 -12.24 6.84
N TRP A 111 -8.35 -11.59 6.25
CA TRP A 111 -9.02 -10.42 6.81
C TRP A 111 -10.09 -10.75 7.86
N ASN A 112 -10.43 -12.02 8.09
CA ASN A 112 -11.52 -12.40 9.01
C ASN A 112 -11.35 -11.86 10.44
N PRO A 113 -10.16 -11.87 11.08
CA PRO A 113 -9.98 -11.27 12.40
C PRO A 113 -10.24 -9.75 12.40
N ILE A 114 -9.82 -9.06 11.33
CA ILE A 114 -10.02 -7.61 11.17
C ILE A 114 -11.51 -7.32 10.93
N ARG A 115 -12.18 -8.13 10.10
CA ARG A 115 -13.63 -8.03 9.88
C ARG A 115 -14.43 -8.26 11.17
N ALA A 116 -14.01 -9.21 12.01
CA ALA A 116 -14.62 -9.45 13.31
C ALA A 116 -14.52 -8.20 14.20
N TYR A 117 -13.36 -7.53 14.22
CA TYR A 117 -13.20 -6.28 14.95
C TYR A 117 -14.07 -5.15 14.36
N TRP A 118 -14.27 -5.08 13.05
CA TRP A 118 -15.16 -4.07 12.44
C TRP A 118 -16.62 -4.28 12.83
N GLN A 119 -17.06 -5.55 12.94
CA GLN A 119 -18.43 -5.91 13.29
C GLN A 119 -18.70 -5.68 14.79
N GLU A 120 -17.73 -6.04 15.63
CA GLU A 120 -17.80 -5.88 17.07
C GLU A 120 -16.50 -5.25 17.58
N PRO A 121 -16.43 -3.90 17.72
CA PRO A 121 -15.23 -3.20 18.16
C PRO A 121 -15.01 -3.34 19.68
N SER A 122 -14.92 -4.59 20.15
CA SER A 122 -14.64 -4.96 21.53
C SER A 122 -13.14 -4.99 21.80
N LEU A 123 -12.75 -4.85 23.09
CA LEU A 123 -11.36 -4.98 23.50
C LEU A 123 -10.77 -6.36 23.14
N PRO A 124 -11.46 -7.49 23.35
CA PRO A 124 -10.94 -8.79 22.93
C PRO A 124 -10.64 -8.87 21.43
N ASN A 125 -11.52 -8.37 20.57
CA ASN A 125 -11.31 -8.39 19.12
C ASN A 125 -10.15 -7.47 18.73
N ARG A 126 -9.99 -6.30 19.37
CA ARG A 126 -8.84 -5.41 19.17
C ARG A 126 -7.53 -6.10 19.56
N GLU A 127 -7.46 -6.69 20.74
CA GLU A 127 -6.27 -7.37 21.25
C GLU A 127 -5.87 -8.59 20.40
N ALA A 128 -6.84 -9.30 19.81
CA ALA A 128 -6.57 -10.41 18.90
C ALA A 128 -5.75 -9.96 17.66
N LEU A 129 -5.88 -8.69 17.22
CA LEU A 129 -5.15 -8.14 16.09
C LEU A 129 -3.66 -7.89 16.38
N ARG A 130 -3.21 -7.90 17.66
CA ARG A 130 -1.78 -7.75 18.00
C ARG A 130 -0.91 -8.83 17.37
N SER A 131 -1.48 -9.99 17.08
CA SER A 131 -0.77 -11.07 16.36
C SER A 131 -0.25 -10.65 14.98
N PHE A 132 -0.90 -9.67 14.32
CA PHE A 132 -0.42 -9.11 13.04
C PHE A 132 0.84 -8.25 13.21
N LEU A 133 1.15 -7.81 14.44
CA LEU A 133 2.28 -6.94 14.75
C LEU A 133 3.50 -7.74 15.25
N ALA A 134 3.37 -9.06 15.37
CA ALA A 134 4.45 -9.92 15.84
C ALA A 134 5.58 -10.00 14.80
N PRO A 135 6.86 -10.07 15.25
CA PRO A 135 8.00 -10.17 14.32
C PRO A 135 7.91 -11.36 13.37
N GLU A 136 7.36 -12.46 13.82
CA GLU A 136 7.13 -13.67 13.02
C GLU A 136 6.11 -13.42 11.90
N THR A 137 5.10 -12.61 12.17
CA THR A 137 4.09 -12.23 11.16
C THR A 137 4.68 -11.30 10.14
N THR A 138 5.49 -10.31 10.55
CA THR A 138 6.21 -9.43 9.61
C THR A 138 7.14 -10.24 8.70
N HIS A 139 7.93 -11.16 9.27
CA HIS A 139 8.76 -12.07 8.48
C HIS A 139 7.89 -12.93 7.53
N GLY A 140 6.78 -13.47 8.05
CA GLY A 140 5.83 -14.26 7.25
C GLY A 140 5.24 -13.46 6.07
N GLN A 141 4.91 -12.19 6.25
CA GLN A 141 4.41 -11.33 5.17
C GLN A 141 5.44 -11.15 4.05
N CYS A 142 6.73 -11.05 4.40
CA CYS A 142 7.80 -10.90 3.42
C CYS A 142 8.12 -12.21 2.67
N THR A 143 7.97 -13.36 3.35
CA THR A 143 8.43 -14.66 2.83
C THR A 143 7.33 -15.54 2.26
N HIS A 144 6.08 -15.35 2.68
CA HIS A 144 4.95 -16.16 2.21
C HIS A 144 4.77 -16.03 0.69
N GLY A 145 4.62 -17.17 0.03
CA GLY A 145 4.39 -17.22 -1.41
C GLY A 145 5.63 -16.95 -2.28
N VAL A 146 6.80 -16.81 -1.66
CA VAL A 146 8.08 -16.64 -2.36
C VAL A 146 8.70 -18.02 -2.62
N PRO A 147 9.01 -18.38 -3.88
CA PRO A 147 9.58 -19.69 -4.21
C PRO A 147 10.97 -19.95 -3.59
N ASP A 148 11.80 -18.90 -3.55
CA ASP A 148 13.14 -18.95 -2.93
C ASP A 148 13.26 -17.84 -1.88
N VAL A 149 13.02 -18.18 -0.63
CA VAL A 149 13.07 -17.24 0.49
C VAL A 149 14.50 -16.72 0.77
N THR A 150 15.53 -17.39 0.26
CA THR A 150 16.93 -16.94 0.42
C THR A 150 17.25 -15.71 -0.44
N ALA A 151 16.42 -15.40 -1.42
CA ALA A 151 16.50 -14.20 -2.24
C ALA A 151 16.04 -12.92 -1.51
N ILE A 152 15.35 -13.06 -0.37
CA ILE A 152 14.83 -11.93 0.40
C ILE A 152 15.92 -11.40 1.33
N SER A 153 16.22 -10.09 1.22
CA SER A 153 17.10 -9.44 2.18
C SER A 153 16.43 -9.38 3.57
N PRO A 154 17.13 -9.84 4.62
CA PRO A 154 16.61 -9.69 5.99
C PRO A 154 16.49 -8.23 6.43
N ASP A 155 17.22 -7.30 5.81
CA ASP A 155 17.24 -5.89 6.19
C ASP A 155 15.85 -5.27 6.13
N GLY A 156 15.00 -5.66 5.17
CA GLY A 156 13.65 -5.15 5.02
C GLY A 156 12.80 -5.43 6.26
N TYR A 157 12.54 -6.70 6.56
CA TYR A 157 11.65 -7.07 7.68
C TYR A 157 12.27 -6.82 9.06
N TRP A 158 13.61 -6.77 9.18
CA TRP A 158 14.25 -6.34 10.43
C TRP A 158 14.01 -4.87 10.70
N LEU A 159 14.09 -4.03 9.67
CA LEU A 159 13.82 -2.61 9.80
C LEU A 159 12.33 -2.33 10.06
N ASP A 160 11.44 -3.10 9.42
CA ASP A 160 9.99 -3.05 9.69
C ASP A 160 9.71 -3.35 11.17
N ASN A 161 10.27 -4.43 11.70
CA ASN A 161 10.14 -4.79 13.11
C ASN A 161 10.72 -3.73 14.05
N PHE A 162 11.85 -3.12 13.67
CA PHE A 162 12.43 -2.01 14.43
C PHE A 162 11.46 -0.82 14.54
N TYR A 163 10.79 -0.46 13.46
CA TYR A 163 9.82 0.63 13.47
C TYR A 163 8.54 0.27 14.19
N LEU A 164 8.05 -0.96 14.06
CA LEU A 164 6.88 -1.44 14.81
C LEU A 164 7.13 -1.50 16.32
N ALA A 165 8.36 -1.69 16.75
CA ALA A 165 8.74 -1.70 18.17
C ALA A 165 8.81 -0.29 18.80
N ARG A 166 8.60 0.79 18.06
CA ARG A 166 8.55 2.14 18.62
C ARG A 166 7.40 2.24 19.63
N PRO A 167 7.60 2.89 20.79
CA PRO A 167 6.54 3.03 21.80
C PRO A 167 5.27 3.66 21.22
N GLY A 168 4.14 2.95 21.30
CA GLY A 168 2.83 3.38 20.79
C GLY A 168 2.57 3.09 19.32
N ALA A 169 3.54 2.56 18.56
CA ALA A 169 3.32 2.17 17.17
C ALA A 169 2.25 1.08 17.04
N ASP A 170 2.23 0.15 17.98
CA ASP A 170 1.24 -0.94 18.06
C ASP A 170 -0.21 -0.40 18.15
N GLU A 171 -0.46 0.57 19.02
CA GLU A 171 -1.80 1.17 19.16
C GLU A 171 -2.23 1.89 17.88
N ILE A 172 -1.31 2.58 17.19
CA ILE A 172 -1.57 3.22 15.91
C ILE A 172 -1.99 2.18 14.87
N GLN A 173 -1.28 1.05 14.79
CA GLN A 173 -1.63 0.01 13.82
C GLN A 173 -2.99 -0.63 14.13
N LEU A 174 -3.32 -0.85 15.40
CA LEU A 174 -4.64 -1.33 15.80
C LEU A 174 -5.76 -0.34 15.43
N ASP A 175 -5.51 0.96 15.56
CA ASP A 175 -6.45 2.01 15.12
C ASP A 175 -6.65 1.95 13.59
N LEU A 176 -5.57 1.79 12.82
CA LEU A 176 -5.63 1.68 11.36
C LEU A 176 -6.30 0.39 10.89
N PHE A 177 -6.09 -0.76 11.56
CA PHE A 177 -6.86 -1.97 11.29
C PHE A 177 -8.36 -1.74 11.50
N GLY A 178 -8.73 -1.01 12.57
CA GLY A 178 -10.12 -0.62 12.83
C GLY A 178 -10.69 0.32 11.76
N ASP A 179 -9.90 1.31 11.34
CA ASP A 179 -10.32 2.30 10.34
C ASP A 179 -10.32 1.75 8.90
N TYR A 180 -9.67 0.62 8.63
CA TYR A 180 -9.62 0.07 7.26
C TYR A 180 -11.02 -0.21 6.69
N LYS A 181 -12.03 -0.44 7.53
CA LYS A 181 -13.44 -0.50 7.11
C LYS A 181 -13.88 0.72 6.31
N SER A 182 -13.32 1.92 6.60
CA SER A 182 -13.61 3.14 5.87
C SER A 182 -13.11 3.06 4.41
N ASN A 183 -12.01 2.32 4.17
CA ASN A 183 -11.49 2.09 2.83
C ASN A 183 -12.41 1.18 2.03
N VAL A 184 -12.88 0.09 2.63
CA VAL A 184 -13.84 -0.82 1.99
C VAL A 184 -15.13 -0.09 1.65
N ALA A 185 -15.63 0.76 2.56
CA ALA A 185 -16.80 1.59 2.31
C ALA A 185 -16.61 2.59 1.15
N LEU A 186 -15.36 2.98 0.86
CA LEU A 186 -15.02 3.87 -0.26
C LEU A 186 -14.72 3.13 -1.58
N TYR A 187 -14.69 1.80 -1.62
CA TYR A 187 -14.46 1.07 -2.88
C TYR A 187 -15.40 1.50 -4.00
N PRO A 188 -16.72 1.68 -3.79
CA PRO A 188 -17.61 2.18 -4.84
C PRO A 188 -17.21 3.57 -5.37
N THR A 189 -16.67 4.45 -4.51
CA THR A 189 -16.20 5.78 -4.88
C THR A 189 -14.92 5.68 -5.73
N PHE A 190 -13.96 4.84 -5.33
CA PHE A 190 -12.75 4.58 -6.10
C PHE A 190 -13.07 3.96 -7.47
N GLN A 191 -13.96 2.97 -7.50
CA GLN A 191 -14.42 2.32 -8.73
C GLN A 191 -15.13 3.31 -9.66
N ASN A 192 -15.94 4.23 -9.10
CA ASN A 192 -16.55 5.29 -9.89
C ASN A 192 -15.51 6.24 -10.51
N TYR A 193 -14.48 6.62 -9.73
CA TYR A 193 -13.35 7.38 -10.27
C TYR A 193 -12.67 6.63 -11.42
N PHE A 194 -12.40 5.34 -11.29
CA PHE A 194 -11.77 4.52 -12.32
C PHE A 194 -12.61 4.47 -13.60
N ARG A 195 -13.92 4.29 -13.51
CA ARG A 195 -14.84 4.29 -14.66
C ARG A 195 -14.90 5.63 -15.37
N THR A 196 -14.95 6.71 -14.59
CA THR A 196 -15.15 8.07 -15.10
C THR A 196 -13.88 8.61 -15.74
N HIS A 197 -12.74 8.48 -15.06
CA HIS A 197 -11.49 9.09 -15.48
C HIS A 197 -10.58 8.15 -16.28
N ARG A 198 -10.79 6.82 -16.15
CA ARG A 198 -10.01 5.79 -16.85
C ARG A 198 -8.50 6.06 -16.82
N PRO A 199 -7.91 6.24 -15.63
CA PRO A 199 -6.51 6.59 -15.53
C PRO A 199 -5.65 5.53 -16.21
N ARG A 200 -4.46 5.91 -16.67
CA ARG A 200 -3.45 4.94 -17.05
C ARG A 200 -3.12 4.10 -15.82
N PHE A 201 -3.24 2.79 -15.91
CA PHE A 201 -3.15 1.89 -14.76
C PHE A 201 -2.27 0.67 -15.06
N LEU A 202 -1.32 0.42 -14.17
CA LEU A 202 -0.47 -0.76 -14.15
C LEU A 202 -0.59 -1.44 -12.78
N ALA A 203 -1.04 -2.70 -12.76
CA ALA A 203 -0.89 -3.55 -11.59
C ALA A 203 0.38 -4.40 -11.72
N VAL A 204 1.22 -4.38 -10.68
CA VAL A 204 2.37 -5.25 -10.49
C VAL A 204 2.10 -6.07 -9.22
N TRP A 205 1.72 -7.33 -9.35
CA TRP A 205 1.05 -8.04 -8.27
C TRP A 205 1.75 -9.36 -7.95
N GLY A 206 2.08 -9.57 -6.68
CA GLY A 206 2.50 -10.87 -6.19
C GLY A 206 1.29 -11.81 -6.15
N LYS A 207 1.28 -12.82 -7.03
CA LYS A 207 0.11 -13.70 -7.19
C LYS A 207 -0.19 -14.61 -6.00
N ASN A 208 0.81 -14.79 -5.12
CA ASN A 208 0.72 -15.65 -3.94
C ASN A 208 0.48 -14.84 -2.65
N ASP A 209 0.04 -13.58 -2.76
CA ASP A 209 -0.27 -12.73 -1.62
C ASP A 209 -1.41 -13.36 -0.78
N PRO A 210 -1.20 -13.59 0.54
CA PRO A 210 -2.23 -14.18 1.38
C PRO A 210 -3.32 -13.18 1.80
N PHE A 211 -3.13 -11.87 1.58
CA PHE A 211 -4.05 -10.81 2.00
C PHE A 211 -4.82 -10.24 0.82
N PHE A 212 -4.12 -9.85 -0.24
CA PHE A 212 -4.73 -9.26 -1.44
C PHE A 212 -4.62 -10.20 -2.64
N LEU A 213 -5.69 -10.92 -2.88
CA LEU A 213 -5.78 -11.97 -3.89
C LEU A 213 -5.67 -11.41 -5.32
N PRO A 214 -5.21 -12.22 -6.29
CA PRO A 214 -5.16 -11.86 -7.72
C PRO A 214 -6.51 -11.38 -8.28
N GLY A 215 -7.64 -11.85 -7.73
CA GLY A 215 -8.97 -11.39 -8.10
C GLY A 215 -9.18 -9.88 -7.94
N GLY A 216 -8.52 -9.26 -6.95
CA GLY A 216 -8.52 -7.80 -6.78
C GLY A 216 -7.79 -7.07 -7.90
N ALA A 217 -6.66 -7.60 -8.38
CA ALA A 217 -5.95 -7.05 -9.53
C ALA A 217 -6.78 -7.18 -10.82
N GLU A 218 -7.36 -8.35 -11.08
CA GLU A 218 -8.19 -8.59 -12.27
C GLU A 218 -9.45 -7.70 -12.28
N ALA A 219 -10.03 -7.40 -11.12
CA ALA A 219 -11.22 -6.58 -11.00
C ALA A 219 -11.02 -5.15 -11.52
N PHE A 220 -9.78 -4.61 -11.52
CA PHE A 220 -9.52 -3.29 -12.11
C PHE A 220 -9.89 -3.19 -13.59
N ARG A 221 -9.80 -4.30 -14.35
CA ARG A 221 -10.18 -4.31 -15.78
C ARG A 221 -11.67 -4.04 -16.01
N ARG A 222 -12.51 -4.32 -15.03
CA ARG A 222 -13.96 -4.04 -15.08
C ARG A 222 -14.23 -2.54 -15.21
N ASP A 223 -13.45 -1.74 -14.51
CA ASP A 223 -13.64 -0.29 -14.42
C ASP A 223 -12.62 0.50 -15.26
N ILE A 224 -11.46 -0.11 -15.54
CA ILE A 224 -10.39 0.42 -16.41
C ILE A 224 -10.08 -0.62 -17.50
N PRO A 225 -10.79 -0.66 -18.62
CA PRO A 225 -10.57 -1.69 -19.65
C PRO A 225 -9.14 -1.72 -20.21
N GLY A 226 -8.40 -0.59 -20.12
CA GLY A 226 -7.00 -0.48 -20.53
C GLY A 226 -5.98 -0.83 -19.44
N ALA A 227 -6.41 -1.33 -18.28
CA ALA A 227 -5.50 -1.72 -17.20
C ALA A 227 -4.54 -2.83 -17.63
N ILE A 228 -3.26 -2.60 -17.41
CA ILE A 228 -2.21 -3.60 -17.62
C ILE A 228 -1.98 -4.30 -16.28
N ILE A 229 -1.96 -5.64 -16.29
CA ILE A 229 -1.78 -6.44 -15.08
C ILE A 229 -0.64 -7.42 -15.30
N HIS A 230 0.37 -7.34 -14.46
CA HIS A 230 1.50 -8.25 -14.40
C HIS A 230 1.49 -8.99 -13.07
N PHE A 231 1.40 -10.32 -13.14
CA PHE A 231 1.55 -11.19 -11.98
C PHE A 231 2.97 -11.70 -11.88
N PHE A 232 3.51 -11.64 -10.68
CA PHE A 232 4.83 -12.18 -10.34
C PHE A 232 4.69 -13.38 -9.41
N ASP A 233 5.55 -14.37 -9.56
CA ASP A 233 5.57 -15.56 -8.70
C ASP A 233 6.24 -15.24 -7.36
N THR A 234 5.50 -14.50 -6.55
CA THR A 234 5.94 -14.02 -5.23
C THR A 234 4.72 -13.66 -4.39
N GLY A 235 4.95 -13.37 -3.11
CA GLY A 235 3.94 -12.93 -2.16
C GLY A 235 3.69 -11.42 -2.18
N HIS A 236 3.28 -10.90 -1.02
CA HIS A 236 2.85 -9.52 -0.82
C HIS A 236 3.94 -8.50 -1.18
N PHE A 237 5.18 -8.73 -0.74
CA PHE A 237 6.31 -7.83 -0.96
C PHE A 237 7.05 -8.10 -2.27
N ALA A 238 6.37 -7.90 -3.41
CA ALA A 238 6.91 -8.22 -4.73
C ALA A 238 8.24 -7.49 -5.05
N LEU A 239 8.50 -6.32 -4.48
CA LEU A 239 9.77 -5.59 -4.66
C LEU A 239 10.97 -6.29 -4.03
N GLU A 240 10.79 -7.15 -3.02
CA GLU A 240 11.91 -7.88 -2.41
C GLU A 240 12.54 -8.89 -3.38
N THR A 241 11.78 -9.37 -4.35
CA THR A 241 12.23 -10.43 -5.27
C THR A 241 12.24 -10.00 -6.75
N HIS A 242 11.38 -9.05 -7.15
CA HIS A 242 11.16 -8.69 -8.56
C HIS A 242 11.33 -7.18 -8.84
N ALA A 243 12.17 -6.49 -8.06
CA ALA A 243 12.36 -5.03 -8.24
C ALA A 243 12.80 -4.64 -9.66
N LYS A 244 13.64 -5.47 -10.31
CA LYS A 244 14.14 -5.22 -11.68
C LYS A 244 13.04 -5.34 -12.73
N GLU A 245 12.27 -6.40 -12.66
CA GLU A 245 11.17 -6.67 -13.57
C GLU A 245 10.05 -5.64 -13.40
N ILE A 246 9.75 -5.26 -12.15
CA ILE A 246 8.78 -4.20 -11.84
C ILE A 246 9.27 -2.85 -12.36
N ALA A 247 10.55 -2.51 -12.18
CA ALA A 247 11.12 -1.27 -12.72
C ALA A 247 11.04 -1.24 -14.25
N ALA A 248 11.34 -2.34 -14.92
CA ALA A 248 11.21 -2.45 -16.37
C ALA A 248 9.75 -2.25 -16.83
N ALA A 249 8.80 -2.92 -16.17
CA ALA A 249 7.38 -2.76 -16.47
C ALA A 249 6.90 -1.31 -16.28
N ILE A 250 7.35 -0.63 -15.23
CA ILE A 250 7.05 0.80 -14.99
C ILE A 250 7.62 1.68 -16.09
N ARG A 251 8.88 1.47 -16.49
CA ARG A 251 9.52 2.23 -17.58
C ARG A 251 8.77 2.08 -18.89
N ASP A 252 8.43 0.86 -19.27
CA ASP A 252 7.67 0.57 -20.50
C ASP A 252 6.28 1.17 -20.44
N PHE A 253 5.62 1.08 -19.31
CA PHE A 253 4.29 1.65 -19.10
C PHE A 253 4.29 3.18 -19.20
N LEU A 254 5.25 3.86 -18.57
CA LEU A 254 5.30 5.32 -18.55
C LEU A 254 5.87 5.93 -19.83
N ALA A 255 6.58 5.15 -20.67
CA ALA A 255 7.10 5.61 -21.97
C ALA A 255 6.02 5.69 -23.08
N ARG A 256 4.89 5.03 -22.89
CA ARG A 256 3.73 5.05 -23.80
C ARG A 256 2.89 6.31 -23.60
#